data_5a60a41370b735af038aff8b77143d83
#
_entry.id   5a60a41370b735af038aff8b77143d83
#
_cell.length_a   1.000
_cell.length_b   1.000
_cell.length_c   1.000
_cell.angle_alpha   90.00
_cell.angle_beta   90.00
_cell.angle_gamma   90.00
#
_symmetry.space_group_name_H-M   'P 1'
#
loop_
_entity.id
_entity.type
_entity.pdbx_description
1 polymer ?
#
loop_
_entity_poly.entity_id
_entity_poly.type
_entity_poly.pdbx_seq_one_letter_code
_entity_poly.pdbx_strand_id
1 'polypeptide(L)'
;MATKKKEEELAAPEAQSGYDTSGLENRQQVEEAMAGAGYRPGQSVTNAANALKEWQDKRPEAYQSSYQDRINEVLDRLLARENFAYSYTQDPLYRQYAQQHTQNAHNASADAAAQAAALTGGYGSSYAASAAQQAYQQQIGALNEAIPSLYSLALDTYTSGGDELVSRLDQLNAQEQSAQKQYDRQLSDYYTQLQQKGEDYNNAYAQDYGQYQDYLSRLDTLHGYYTCLLYTSD
;
A
#
# COMPACT_ATOMS: atom_id res chain seq x y z
N MET A 1 1.03 -46.65 -21.45
CA MET A 1 -0.40 -46.91 -21.30
C MET A 1 -0.96 -45.99 -20.24
N ALA A 2 -1.56 -44.91 -20.64
CA ALA A 2 -2.17 -43.93 -19.76
C ALA A 2 -3.67 -44.01 -19.95
N THR A 3 -4.38 -44.53 -18.93
CA THR A 3 -5.81 -44.65 -18.88
C THR A 3 -6.43 -43.28 -18.62
N LYS A 4 -7.08 -42.76 -19.64
CA LYS A 4 -7.97 -41.59 -19.59
C LYS A 4 -9.18 -41.93 -18.72
N LYS A 5 -9.26 -41.38 -17.53
CA LYS A 5 -10.46 -41.39 -16.70
C LYS A 5 -11.44 -40.37 -17.28
N LYS A 6 -12.51 -40.87 -17.85
CA LYS A 6 -13.65 -40.13 -18.38
C LYS A 6 -14.35 -39.51 -17.16
N GLU A 7 -14.25 -38.21 -16.97
CA GLU A 7 -15.12 -37.45 -16.06
C GLU A 7 -16.52 -37.54 -16.64
N GLU A 8 -17.37 -38.31 -15.98
CA GLU A 8 -18.80 -38.38 -16.21
C GLU A 8 -19.38 -37.10 -15.61
N GLU A 9 -19.64 -36.12 -16.49
CA GLU A 9 -20.39 -34.91 -16.20
C GLU A 9 -21.77 -35.34 -15.70
N LEU A 10 -21.95 -35.34 -14.37
CA LEU A 10 -23.23 -35.51 -13.74
C LEU A 10 -24.07 -34.29 -14.12
N ALA A 11 -24.91 -34.44 -15.13
CA ALA A 11 -25.95 -33.48 -15.45
C ALA A 11 -26.76 -33.25 -14.16
N ALA A 12 -26.69 -32.05 -13.63
CA ALA A 12 -27.54 -31.63 -12.53
C ALA A 12 -28.99 -31.89 -12.94
N PRO A 13 -29.82 -32.55 -12.09
CA PRO A 13 -31.20 -32.73 -12.41
C PRO A 13 -31.81 -31.36 -12.68
N GLU A 14 -32.40 -31.18 -13.87
CA GLU A 14 -33.21 -30.00 -14.16
C GLU A 14 -34.22 -29.92 -13.02
N ALA A 15 -34.10 -28.93 -12.16
CA ALA A 15 -35.05 -28.66 -11.11
C ALA A 15 -36.34 -28.26 -11.81
N GLN A 16 -37.24 -29.25 -11.99
CA GLN A 16 -38.60 -29.01 -12.40
C GLN A 16 -39.17 -28.01 -11.39
N SER A 17 -39.52 -26.82 -11.85
CA SER A 17 -40.31 -25.90 -11.06
C SER A 17 -41.53 -26.68 -10.57
N GLY A 18 -41.66 -26.83 -9.24
CA GLY A 18 -42.75 -27.64 -8.66
C GLY A 18 -44.12 -27.01 -8.84
N TYR A 19 -44.30 -26.15 -9.85
CA TYR A 19 -45.50 -25.40 -10.19
C TYR A 19 -46.11 -25.90 -11.51
N ASP A 20 -46.31 -27.22 -11.59
CA ASP A 20 -46.94 -27.85 -12.76
C ASP A 20 -48.41 -28.15 -12.48
N THR A 21 -49.30 -27.81 -13.41
CA THR A 21 -50.74 -28.09 -13.36
C THR A 21 -51.19 -29.13 -14.39
N SER A 22 -50.25 -29.66 -15.19
CA SER A 22 -50.59 -30.57 -16.33
C SER A 22 -51.20 -31.91 -15.95
N GLY A 23 -51.04 -32.35 -14.69
CA GLY A 23 -51.57 -33.61 -14.18
C GLY A 23 -52.86 -33.47 -13.37
N LEU A 24 -53.46 -32.24 -13.30
CA LEU A 24 -54.69 -32.02 -12.52
C LEU A 24 -55.93 -32.21 -13.37
N GLU A 25 -56.53 -33.37 -13.26
CA GLU A 25 -57.66 -33.87 -14.13
C GLU A 25 -59.07 -33.73 -13.51
N ASN A 26 -59.13 -33.37 -12.20
CA ASN A 26 -60.43 -33.26 -11.52
C ASN A 26 -60.37 -32.23 -10.39
N ARG A 27 -61.55 -31.82 -9.89
CA ARG A 27 -61.72 -30.80 -8.86
C ARG A 27 -60.97 -31.15 -7.57
N GLN A 28 -61.01 -32.37 -7.09
CA GLN A 28 -60.38 -32.77 -5.84
C GLN A 28 -58.84 -32.60 -5.90
N GLN A 29 -58.24 -33.00 -7.02
CA GLN A 29 -56.80 -32.82 -7.24
C GLN A 29 -56.39 -31.32 -7.25
N VAL A 30 -57.26 -30.48 -7.85
CA VAL A 30 -57.00 -29.00 -7.85
C VAL A 30 -57.11 -28.44 -6.44
N GLU A 31 -58.14 -28.84 -5.65
CA GLU A 31 -58.31 -28.40 -4.26
C GLU A 31 -57.14 -28.86 -3.37
N GLU A 32 -56.67 -30.09 -3.54
CA GLU A 32 -55.48 -30.61 -2.84
C GLU A 32 -54.21 -29.81 -3.23
N ALA A 33 -54.02 -29.50 -4.52
CA ALA A 33 -52.91 -28.69 -5.01
C ALA A 33 -52.97 -27.26 -4.47
N MET A 34 -54.18 -26.66 -4.41
CA MET A 34 -54.39 -25.33 -3.79
C MET A 34 -54.08 -25.34 -2.29
N ALA A 35 -54.52 -26.38 -1.56
CA ALA A 35 -54.27 -26.51 -0.13
C ALA A 35 -52.78 -26.73 0.19
N GLY A 36 -52.02 -27.36 -0.71
CA GLY A 36 -50.57 -27.57 -0.61
C GLY A 36 -49.71 -26.45 -1.21
N ALA A 37 -50.34 -25.47 -1.87
CA ALA A 37 -49.64 -24.42 -2.57
C ALA A 37 -48.94 -23.49 -1.58
N GLY A 38 -47.61 -23.48 -1.61
CA GLY A 38 -46.78 -22.59 -0.84
C GLY A 38 -45.52 -22.22 -1.65
N TYR A 39 -45.08 -20.97 -1.56
CA TYR A 39 -43.85 -20.57 -2.25
C TYR A 39 -42.66 -21.33 -1.68
N ARG A 40 -41.87 -21.91 -2.56
CA ARG A 40 -40.60 -22.56 -2.26
C ARG A 40 -39.56 -22.04 -3.25
N PRO A 41 -38.50 -21.36 -2.75
CA PRO A 41 -37.46 -20.83 -3.63
C PRO A 41 -36.85 -21.92 -4.51
N GLY A 42 -36.79 -21.66 -5.79
CA GLY A 42 -36.14 -22.53 -6.76
C GLY A 42 -34.62 -22.50 -6.67
N GLN A 43 -33.98 -23.35 -7.46
CA GLN A 43 -32.50 -23.47 -7.47
C GLN A 43 -31.81 -22.17 -7.85
N SER A 44 -32.37 -21.39 -8.78
CA SER A 44 -31.83 -20.09 -9.21
C SER A 44 -31.75 -19.09 -8.05
N VAL A 45 -32.85 -19.01 -7.26
CA VAL A 45 -32.90 -18.11 -6.08
C VAL A 45 -31.92 -18.59 -5.02
N THR A 46 -31.85 -19.88 -4.74
CA THR A 46 -30.94 -20.46 -3.77
C THR A 46 -29.49 -20.24 -4.17
N ASN A 47 -29.14 -20.40 -5.44
CA ASN A 47 -27.80 -20.16 -5.97
C ASN A 47 -27.44 -18.68 -5.86
N ALA A 48 -28.34 -17.77 -6.22
CA ALA A 48 -28.12 -16.34 -6.12
C ALA A 48 -27.97 -15.88 -4.66
N ALA A 49 -28.77 -16.42 -3.74
CA ALA A 49 -28.64 -16.16 -2.30
C ALA A 49 -27.30 -16.61 -1.74
N ASN A 50 -26.85 -17.81 -2.12
CA ASN A 50 -25.55 -18.34 -1.71
C ASN A 50 -24.39 -17.48 -2.27
N ALA A 51 -24.46 -17.09 -3.54
CA ALA A 51 -23.47 -16.23 -4.17
C ALA A 51 -23.39 -14.85 -3.49
N LEU A 52 -24.54 -14.27 -3.13
CA LEU A 52 -24.60 -13.01 -2.38
C LEU A 52 -23.95 -13.16 -1.00
N LYS A 53 -24.27 -14.22 -0.28
CA LYS A 53 -23.72 -14.50 1.04
C LYS A 53 -22.20 -14.72 0.99
N GLU A 54 -21.72 -15.54 0.06
CA GLU A 54 -20.27 -15.73 -0.14
C GLU A 54 -19.56 -14.42 -0.42
N TRP A 55 -20.19 -13.48 -1.15
CA TRP A 55 -19.59 -12.20 -1.44
C TRP A 55 -19.62 -11.28 -0.23
N GLN A 56 -20.64 -11.31 0.60
CA GLN A 56 -20.70 -10.58 1.87
C GLN A 56 -19.55 -10.97 2.80
N ASP A 57 -19.18 -12.26 2.82
CA ASP A 57 -18.09 -12.78 3.64
C ASP A 57 -16.69 -12.39 3.11
N LYS A 58 -16.57 -11.90 1.86
CA LYS A 58 -15.32 -11.47 1.22
C LYS A 58 -15.00 -9.97 1.43
N ARG A 59 -15.64 -9.32 2.38
CA ARG A 59 -15.37 -7.91 2.66
C ARG A 59 -13.89 -7.71 2.96
N PRO A 60 -13.18 -6.78 2.28
CA PRO A 60 -11.80 -6.42 2.62
C PRO A 60 -11.68 -5.99 4.08
N GLU A 61 -10.62 -6.44 4.74
CA GLU A 61 -10.28 -5.96 6.08
C GLU A 61 -9.99 -4.45 6.05
N ALA A 62 -10.08 -3.80 7.21
CA ALA A 62 -9.76 -2.38 7.31
C ALA A 62 -8.31 -2.11 6.89
N TYR A 63 -8.11 -1.02 6.17
CA TYR A 63 -6.76 -0.63 5.75
C TYR A 63 -5.84 -0.48 6.95
N GLN A 64 -4.66 -1.10 6.86
CA GLN A 64 -3.57 -0.93 7.81
C GLN A 64 -2.33 -0.47 7.04
N SER A 65 -1.80 0.68 7.42
CA SER A 65 -0.62 1.22 6.78
C SER A 65 0.61 0.37 7.09
N SER A 66 1.34 -0.03 6.05
CA SER A 66 2.65 -0.68 6.17
C SER A 66 3.81 0.32 6.27
N TYR A 67 3.52 1.61 6.11
CA TYR A 67 4.52 2.67 6.02
C TYR A 67 4.48 3.62 7.22
N GLN A 68 3.39 3.63 8.01
CA GLN A 68 3.18 4.60 9.09
C GLN A 68 4.34 4.64 10.10
N ASP A 69 4.83 3.49 10.53
CA ASP A 69 5.92 3.42 11.50
C ASP A 69 7.22 4.01 10.93
N ARG A 70 7.50 3.76 9.64
CA ARG A 70 8.67 4.32 8.95
C ARG A 70 8.54 5.81 8.72
N ILE A 71 7.35 6.29 8.43
CA ILE A 71 7.05 7.73 8.29
C ILE A 71 7.31 8.41 9.64
N ASN A 72 6.81 7.87 10.73
CA ASN A 72 7.01 8.39 12.07
C ASN A 72 8.51 8.39 12.45
N GLU A 73 9.24 7.32 12.16
CA GLU A 73 10.67 7.22 12.41
C GLU A 73 11.47 8.31 11.67
N VAL A 74 11.18 8.54 10.38
CA VAL A 74 11.85 9.58 9.60
C VAL A 74 11.47 10.97 10.10
N LEU A 75 10.22 11.17 10.46
CA LEU A 75 9.72 12.43 11.02
C LEU A 75 10.39 12.73 12.36
N ASP A 76 10.49 11.74 13.25
CA ASP A 76 11.18 11.87 14.53
C ASP A 76 12.66 12.26 14.34
N ARG A 77 13.35 11.63 13.38
CA ARG A 77 14.73 11.98 13.04
C ARG A 77 14.83 13.39 12.49
N LEU A 78 13.87 13.84 11.68
CA LEU A 78 13.85 15.19 11.13
C LEU A 78 13.61 16.23 12.23
N LEU A 79 12.68 15.95 13.15
CA LEU A 79 12.35 16.83 14.27
C LEU A 79 13.44 16.87 15.35
N ALA A 80 14.18 15.77 15.53
CA ALA A 80 15.29 15.69 16.47
C ALA A 80 16.57 16.33 15.96
N ARG A 81 16.60 16.87 14.72
CA ARG A 81 17.79 17.54 14.20
C ARG A 81 18.05 18.82 14.99
N GLU A 82 19.23 18.89 15.60
CA GLU A 82 19.73 20.10 16.23
C GLU A 82 20.02 21.17 15.18
N ASN A 83 20.00 22.42 15.59
CA ASN A 83 20.41 23.52 14.74
C ASN A 83 21.90 23.37 14.35
N PHE A 84 22.23 23.74 13.13
CA PHE A 84 23.60 23.68 12.67
C PHE A 84 24.50 24.56 13.58
N ALA A 85 25.52 23.93 14.15
CA ALA A 85 26.56 24.60 14.93
C ALA A 85 27.92 24.01 14.53
N TYR A 86 28.84 24.86 14.14
CA TYR A 86 30.17 24.45 13.73
C TYR A 86 31.25 25.03 14.65
N SER A 87 32.13 24.17 15.12
CA SER A 87 33.33 24.53 15.87
C SER A 87 34.53 23.85 15.22
N TYR A 88 35.37 24.63 14.55
CA TYR A 88 36.55 24.10 13.87
C TYR A 88 37.49 23.35 14.82
N THR A 89 37.58 23.75 16.10
CA THR A 89 38.45 23.06 17.08
C THR A 89 37.99 21.66 17.44
N GLN A 90 36.71 21.36 17.21
CA GLN A 90 36.13 20.04 17.43
C GLN A 90 36.04 19.21 16.14
N ASP A 91 36.23 19.83 14.99
CA ASP A 91 36.18 19.17 13.69
C ASP A 91 37.39 18.20 13.54
N PRO A 92 37.13 16.89 13.28
CA PRO A 92 38.21 15.91 13.06
C PRO A 92 39.08 16.24 11.86
N LEU A 93 38.51 16.80 10.78
CA LEU A 93 39.26 17.21 9.59
C LEU A 93 40.18 18.38 9.90
N TYR A 94 39.69 19.38 10.63
CA TYR A 94 40.55 20.49 11.07
C TYR A 94 41.73 19.99 11.91
N ARG A 95 41.51 19.05 12.85
CA ARG A 95 42.60 18.48 13.66
C ARG A 95 43.63 17.76 12.81
N GLN A 96 43.19 17.02 11.79
CA GLN A 96 44.08 16.36 10.84
C GLN A 96 44.88 17.37 10.03
N TYR A 97 44.25 18.41 9.50
CA TYR A 97 44.93 19.51 8.82
C TYR A 97 45.91 20.26 9.76
N ALA A 98 45.50 20.53 10.99
CA ALA A 98 46.36 21.20 11.98
C ALA A 98 47.61 20.39 12.28
N GLN A 99 47.50 19.04 12.45
CA GLN A 99 48.66 18.18 12.64
C GLN A 99 49.61 18.24 11.42
N GLN A 100 49.06 18.12 10.21
CA GLN A 100 49.83 18.13 8.98
C GLN A 100 50.55 19.49 8.76
N HIS A 101 49.81 20.59 8.90
CA HIS A 101 50.37 21.94 8.72
C HIS A 101 51.39 22.29 9.81
N THR A 102 51.16 21.85 11.05
CA THR A 102 52.16 22.06 12.14
C THR A 102 53.42 21.26 11.83
N GLN A 103 53.33 20.02 11.39
CA GLN A 103 54.51 19.25 11.00
C GLN A 103 55.24 19.87 9.82
N ASN A 104 54.50 20.32 8.80
CA ASN A 104 55.07 21.02 7.65
C ASN A 104 55.72 22.37 8.06
N ALA A 105 55.11 23.11 9.01
CA ALA A 105 55.66 24.34 9.52
C ALA A 105 56.99 24.14 10.25
N HIS A 106 57.08 23.08 11.06
CA HIS A 106 58.37 22.71 11.69
C HIS A 106 59.43 22.36 10.66
N ASN A 107 59.12 21.57 9.67
CA ASN A 107 60.04 21.19 8.61
C ASN A 107 60.48 22.42 7.78
N ALA A 108 59.52 23.22 7.31
CA ALA A 108 59.79 24.43 6.54
C ALA A 108 60.63 25.46 7.32
N SER A 109 60.37 25.61 8.62
CA SER A 109 61.16 26.48 9.52
C SER A 109 62.59 25.98 9.65
N ALA A 110 62.79 24.67 9.83
CA ALA A 110 64.14 24.10 9.93
C ALA A 110 64.91 24.21 8.61
N ASP A 111 64.22 23.95 7.47
CA ASP A 111 64.86 24.11 6.15
C ASP A 111 65.19 25.54 5.83
N ALA A 112 64.33 26.49 6.15
CA ALA A 112 64.61 27.95 5.97
C ALA A 112 65.75 28.43 6.84
N ALA A 113 65.85 27.96 8.09
CA ALA A 113 66.96 28.28 8.98
C ALA A 113 68.29 27.73 8.44
N ALA A 114 68.32 26.49 7.97
CA ALA A 114 69.48 25.84 7.41
C ALA A 114 69.97 26.53 6.13
N GLN A 115 69.03 26.88 5.20
CA GLN A 115 69.37 27.62 3.99
C GLN A 115 69.92 29.01 4.31
N ALA A 116 69.33 29.78 5.23
CA ALA A 116 69.76 31.08 5.64
C ALA A 116 71.12 30.99 6.33
N ALA A 117 71.37 30.00 7.18
CA ALA A 117 72.68 29.78 7.82
C ALA A 117 73.77 29.45 6.80
N ALA A 118 73.48 28.63 5.77
CA ALA A 118 74.40 28.31 4.70
C ALA A 118 74.84 29.56 3.91
N LEU A 119 73.90 30.49 3.66
CA LEU A 119 74.20 31.77 2.97
C LEU A 119 75.01 32.74 3.79
N THR A 120 75.00 32.64 5.13
CA THR A 120 75.68 33.52 6.05
C THR A 120 76.98 32.95 6.67
N GLY A 121 77.51 31.88 6.07
CA GLY A 121 78.74 31.25 6.49
C GLY A 121 78.61 30.29 7.69
N GLY A 122 77.47 29.76 7.95
CA GLY A 122 77.21 28.72 8.96
C GLY A 122 76.91 29.21 10.38
N TYR A 123 76.87 30.53 10.59
CA TYR A 123 76.53 31.09 11.89
C TYR A 123 75.04 31.37 12.04
N GLY A 124 74.49 31.06 13.23
CA GLY A 124 73.11 31.44 13.60
C GLY A 124 72.95 32.95 13.59
N SER A 125 72.29 33.49 12.59
CA SER A 125 72.05 34.94 12.45
C SER A 125 70.56 35.26 12.72
N SER A 126 70.29 36.52 13.06
CA SER A 126 68.93 37.04 13.19
C SER A 126 68.13 36.87 11.90
N TYR A 127 68.85 36.87 10.75
CA TYR A 127 68.24 36.59 9.46
C TYR A 127 67.70 35.13 9.35
N ALA A 128 68.47 34.15 9.80
CA ALA A 128 68.08 32.77 9.82
C ALA A 128 66.85 32.54 10.73
N ALA A 129 66.83 33.18 11.90
CA ALA A 129 65.69 33.13 12.80
C ALA A 129 64.42 33.77 12.20
N SER A 130 64.57 34.93 11.52
CA SER A 130 63.41 35.55 10.85
C SER A 130 62.89 34.76 9.67
N ALA A 131 63.76 34.13 8.85
CA ALA A 131 63.36 33.28 7.73
C ALA A 131 62.64 32.05 8.24
N ALA A 132 63.12 31.39 9.30
CA ALA A 132 62.49 30.29 9.95
C ALA A 132 61.05 30.60 10.47
N GLN A 133 60.94 31.74 11.16
CA GLN A 133 59.68 32.22 11.69
C GLN A 133 58.70 32.58 10.58
N GLN A 134 59.13 33.18 9.49
CA GLN A 134 58.28 33.51 8.35
C GLN A 134 57.75 32.20 7.65
N ALA A 135 58.61 31.22 7.44
CA ALA A 135 58.22 29.91 6.87
C ALA A 135 57.23 29.18 7.76
N TYR A 136 57.42 29.22 9.09
CA TYR A 136 56.46 28.67 10.04
C TYR A 136 55.09 29.36 9.95
N GLN A 137 55.07 30.69 10.00
CA GLN A 137 53.85 31.49 9.95
C GLN A 137 53.08 31.30 8.63
N GLN A 138 53.79 31.12 7.49
CA GLN A 138 53.16 30.86 6.20
C GLN A 138 52.37 29.55 6.23
N GLN A 139 52.92 28.48 6.84
CA GLN A 139 52.19 27.20 6.96
C GLN A 139 51.01 27.29 7.91
N ILE A 140 51.10 28.01 9.00
CA ILE A 140 50.00 28.26 9.92
C ILE A 140 48.92 29.16 9.28
N GLY A 141 49.33 30.13 8.46
CA GLY A 141 48.42 30.94 7.66
C GLY A 141 47.56 30.07 6.72
N ALA A 142 48.16 29.14 6.01
CA ALA A 142 47.48 28.20 5.13
C ALA A 142 46.46 27.31 5.88
N LEU A 143 46.76 26.94 7.13
CA LEU A 143 45.77 26.24 7.97
C LEU A 143 44.53 27.10 8.25
N ASN A 144 44.73 28.39 8.57
CA ASN A 144 43.62 29.30 8.83
C ASN A 144 42.74 29.55 7.57
N GLU A 145 43.35 29.55 6.38
CA GLU A 145 42.67 29.69 5.11
C GLU A 145 41.79 28.46 4.80
N ALA A 146 42.05 27.30 5.40
CA ALA A 146 41.23 26.10 5.24
C ALA A 146 39.91 26.15 6.05
N ILE A 147 39.81 26.96 7.10
CA ILE A 147 38.65 27.03 7.99
C ILE A 147 37.33 27.33 7.25
N PRO A 148 37.23 28.32 6.33
CA PRO A 148 36.02 28.60 5.59
C PRO A 148 35.56 27.41 4.72
N SER A 149 36.49 26.69 4.11
CA SER A 149 36.20 25.50 3.30
C SER A 149 35.65 24.35 4.14
N LEU A 150 36.21 24.14 5.34
CA LEU A 150 35.71 23.14 6.28
C LEU A 150 34.33 23.51 6.83
N TYR A 151 34.11 24.81 7.10
CA TYR A 151 32.77 25.28 7.47
C TYR A 151 31.75 25.03 6.38
N SER A 152 32.04 25.35 5.10
CA SER A 152 31.13 25.06 3.98
C SER A 152 30.87 23.59 3.83
N LEU A 153 31.88 22.73 3.93
CA LEU A 153 31.72 21.28 3.85
C LEU A 153 30.83 20.75 4.99
N ALA A 154 31.00 21.24 6.20
CA ALA A 154 30.17 20.85 7.34
C ALA A 154 28.72 21.32 7.16
N LEU A 155 28.49 22.53 6.65
CA LEU A 155 27.17 23.07 6.34
C LEU A 155 26.50 22.28 5.24
N ASP A 156 27.20 21.97 4.15
CA ASP A 156 26.69 21.18 3.03
C ASP A 156 26.31 19.77 3.49
N THR A 157 27.13 19.14 4.31
CA THR A 157 26.83 17.83 4.91
C THR A 157 25.58 17.86 5.78
N TYR A 158 25.46 18.90 6.61
CA TYR A 158 24.26 19.09 7.44
C TYR A 158 23.01 19.29 6.58
N THR A 159 23.07 20.18 5.58
CA THR A 159 21.93 20.47 4.70
C THR A 159 21.51 19.23 3.91
N SER A 160 22.48 18.56 3.25
CA SER A 160 22.22 17.34 2.47
C SER A 160 21.60 16.23 3.30
N GLY A 161 22.03 16.06 4.56
CA GLY A 161 21.41 15.09 5.46
C GLY A 161 19.96 15.45 5.82
N GLY A 162 19.58 16.73 5.83
CA GLY A 162 18.20 17.18 5.96
C GLY A 162 17.38 16.88 4.73
N ASP A 163 17.89 17.24 3.57
CA ASP A 163 17.23 17.04 2.28
C ASP A 163 17.00 15.54 1.99
N GLU A 164 17.94 14.68 2.38
CA GLU A 164 17.78 13.22 2.29
C GLU A 164 16.61 12.72 3.15
N LEU A 165 16.48 13.19 4.39
CA LEU A 165 15.37 12.82 5.26
C LEU A 165 14.03 13.31 4.70
N VAL A 166 13.95 14.53 4.18
CA VAL A 166 12.74 15.07 3.53
C VAL A 166 12.39 14.25 2.31
N SER A 167 13.36 13.97 1.43
CA SER A 167 13.15 13.15 0.24
C SER A 167 12.66 11.75 0.58
N ARG A 168 13.20 11.14 1.65
CA ARG A 168 12.76 9.84 2.13
C ARG A 168 11.33 9.87 2.69
N LEU A 169 10.98 10.95 3.40
CA LEU A 169 9.62 11.17 3.90
C LEU A 169 8.63 11.30 2.74
N ASP A 170 8.96 12.06 1.71
CA ASP A 170 8.13 12.24 0.52
C ASP A 170 7.90 10.91 -0.22
N GLN A 171 8.96 10.10 -0.37
CA GLN A 171 8.84 8.77 -0.98
C GLN A 171 7.93 7.84 -0.16
N LEU A 172 8.06 7.83 1.15
CA LEU A 172 7.20 7.02 2.03
C LEU A 172 5.75 7.48 1.97
N ASN A 173 5.49 8.79 1.98
CA ASN A 173 4.16 9.35 1.83
C ASN A 173 3.54 9.01 0.46
N ALA A 174 4.32 9.03 -0.61
CA ALA A 174 3.86 8.63 -1.94
C ALA A 174 3.48 7.13 -2.00
N GLN A 175 4.27 6.27 -1.35
CA GLN A 175 3.98 4.84 -1.23
C GLN A 175 2.71 4.59 -0.40
N GLU A 176 2.56 5.28 0.73
CA GLU A 176 1.35 5.22 1.58
C GLU A 176 0.10 5.63 0.79
N GLN A 177 0.14 6.76 0.09
CA GLN A 177 -0.97 7.21 -0.75
C GLN A 177 -1.29 6.21 -1.87
N SER A 178 -0.28 5.58 -2.46
CA SER A 178 -0.49 4.56 -3.50
C SER A 178 -1.17 3.31 -2.93
N ALA A 179 -0.74 2.85 -1.75
CA ALA A 179 -1.32 1.70 -1.06
C ALA A 179 -2.77 1.99 -0.64
N GLN A 180 -3.05 3.18 -0.11
CA GLN A 180 -4.40 3.61 0.25
C GLN A 180 -5.33 3.67 -0.97
N LYS A 181 -4.88 4.25 -2.09
CA LYS A 181 -5.64 4.26 -3.35
C LYS A 181 -5.90 2.86 -3.90
N GLN A 182 -4.99 1.92 -3.69
CA GLN A 182 -5.20 0.52 -4.08
C GLN A 182 -6.28 -0.14 -3.21
N TYR A 183 -6.25 0.09 -1.91
CA TYR A 183 -7.29 -0.37 -0.99
C TYR A 183 -8.66 0.23 -1.34
N ASP A 184 -8.73 1.54 -1.60
CA ASP A 184 -9.98 2.21 -1.98
C ASP A 184 -10.59 1.61 -3.26
N ARG A 185 -9.75 1.25 -4.24
CA ARG A 185 -10.21 0.54 -5.45
C ARG A 185 -10.75 -0.83 -5.12
N GLN A 186 -10.05 -1.63 -4.31
CA GLN A 186 -10.52 -2.94 -3.88
C GLN A 186 -11.87 -2.86 -3.14
N LEU A 187 -12.01 -1.85 -2.28
CA LEU A 187 -13.26 -1.61 -1.55
C LEU A 187 -14.40 -1.19 -2.47
N SER A 188 -14.12 -0.33 -3.45
CA SER A 188 -15.09 0.08 -4.49
C SER A 188 -15.54 -1.11 -5.34
N ASP A 189 -14.60 -1.95 -5.77
CA ASP A 189 -14.88 -3.16 -6.54
C ASP A 189 -15.72 -4.15 -5.72
N TYR A 190 -15.41 -4.30 -4.44
CA TYR A 190 -16.19 -5.12 -3.52
C TYR A 190 -17.65 -4.66 -3.46
N TYR A 191 -17.91 -3.36 -3.24
CA TYR A 191 -19.28 -2.84 -3.14
C TYR A 191 -20.03 -2.92 -4.48
N THR A 192 -19.35 -2.72 -5.60
CA THR A 192 -19.94 -2.86 -6.93
C THR A 192 -20.39 -4.30 -7.17
N GLN A 193 -19.56 -5.28 -6.84
CA GLN A 193 -19.91 -6.69 -6.94
C GLN A 193 -21.00 -7.09 -5.96
N LEU A 194 -20.97 -6.56 -4.73
CA LEU A 194 -22.00 -6.82 -3.72
C LEU A 194 -23.38 -6.33 -4.20
N GLN A 195 -23.43 -5.13 -4.77
CA GLN A 195 -24.65 -4.59 -5.37
C GLN A 195 -25.15 -5.48 -6.51
N GLN A 196 -24.25 -5.88 -7.42
CA GLN A 196 -24.61 -6.75 -8.55
C GLN A 196 -25.17 -8.09 -8.07
N LYS A 197 -24.56 -8.74 -7.06
CA LYS A 197 -25.09 -9.98 -6.48
C LYS A 197 -26.44 -9.77 -5.80
N GLY A 198 -26.67 -8.61 -5.18
CA GLY A 198 -27.98 -8.23 -4.64
C GLY A 198 -29.04 -8.10 -5.73
N GLU A 199 -28.71 -7.46 -6.84
CA GLU A 199 -29.60 -7.34 -8.01
C GLU A 199 -29.89 -8.69 -8.64
N ASP A 200 -28.87 -9.56 -8.81
CA ASP A 200 -29.02 -10.93 -9.31
C ASP A 200 -30.00 -11.73 -8.45
N TYR A 201 -29.87 -11.65 -7.11
CA TYR A 201 -30.79 -12.29 -6.18
C TYR A 201 -32.22 -11.77 -6.31
N ASN A 202 -32.41 -10.44 -6.35
CA ASN A 202 -33.72 -9.83 -6.46
C ASN A 202 -34.39 -10.20 -7.79
N ASN A 203 -33.65 -10.24 -8.89
CA ASN A 203 -34.16 -10.65 -10.20
C ASN A 203 -34.56 -12.14 -10.21
N ALA A 204 -33.70 -13.01 -9.67
CA ALA A 204 -34.02 -14.44 -9.55
C ALA A 204 -35.26 -14.65 -8.70
N TYR A 205 -35.36 -13.96 -7.56
CA TYR A 205 -36.55 -14.04 -6.68
C TYR A 205 -37.81 -13.54 -7.38
N ALA A 206 -37.77 -12.39 -8.05
CA ALA A 206 -38.93 -11.82 -8.73
C ALA A 206 -39.43 -12.75 -9.85
N GLN A 207 -38.52 -13.34 -10.61
CA GLN A 207 -38.85 -14.28 -11.67
C GLN A 207 -39.47 -15.56 -11.12
N ASP A 208 -38.87 -16.14 -10.09
CA ASP A 208 -39.35 -17.40 -9.48
C ASP A 208 -40.67 -17.19 -8.75
N TYR A 209 -40.83 -16.09 -8.02
CA TYR A 209 -42.10 -15.72 -7.38
C TYR A 209 -43.20 -15.40 -8.38
N GLY A 210 -42.87 -14.82 -9.54
CA GLY A 210 -43.80 -14.65 -10.66
C GLY A 210 -44.35 -15.98 -11.18
N GLN A 211 -43.48 -17.00 -11.34
CA GLN A 211 -43.90 -18.36 -11.74
C GLN A 211 -44.84 -18.99 -10.71
N TYR A 212 -44.57 -18.76 -9.41
CA TYR A 212 -45.48 -19.20 -8.36
C TYR A 212 -46.85 -18.51 -8.42
N GLN A 213 -46.89 -17.21 -8.67
CA GLN A 213 -48.16 -16.47 -8.86
C GLN A 213 -48.94 -16.96 -10.09
N ASP A 214 -48.25 -17.22 -11.20
CA ASP A 214 -48.86 -17.81 -12.39
C ASP A 214 -49.43 -19.20 -12.11
N TYR A 215 -48.74 -20.01 -11.32
CA TYR A 215 -49.26 -21.32 -10.88
C TYR A 215 -50.53 -21.19 -10.06
N LEU A 216 -50.59 -20.26 -9.08
CA LEU A 216 -51.81 -20.00 -8.31
C LEU A 216 -52.97 -19.54 -9.21
N SER A 217 -52.73 -18.68 -10.17
CA SER A 217 -53.72 -18.20 -11.11
C SER A 217 -54.27 -19.34 -12.01
N ARG A 218 -53.41 -20.27 -12.43
CA ARG A 218 -53.80 -21.47 -13.17
C ARG A 218 -54.66 -22.42 -12.33
N LEU A 219 -54.29 -22.63 -11.06
CA LEU A 219 -55.09 -23.44 -10.13
C LEU A 219 -56.48 -22.85 -9.93
N ASP A 220 -56.60 -21.55 -9.74
CA ASP A 220 -57.86 -20.85 -9.60
C ASP A 220 -58.73 -21.00 -10.85
N THR A 221 -58.15 -20.88 -12.04
CA THR A 221 -58.80 -21.06 -13.32
C THR A 221 -59.34 -22.52 -13.48
N LEU A 222 -58.51 -23.52 -13.16
CA LEU A 222 -58.90 -24.93 -13.22
C LEU A 222 -59.98 -25.26 -12.21
N HIS A 223 -59.93 -24.73 -10.99
CA HIS A 223 -60.95 -24.87 -9.97
C HIS A 223 -62.28 -24.31 -10.45
N GLY A 224 -62.31 -23.11 -11.03
CA GLY A 224 -63.50 -22.53 -11.65
C GLY A 224 -64.08 -23.42 -12.75
N TYR A 225 -63.21 -23.93 -13.65
CA TYR A 225 -63.60 -24.80 -14.73
C TYR A 225 -64.29 -26.12 -14.22
N TYR A 226 -63.66 -26.82 -13.29
CA TYR A 226 -64.20 -28.07 -12.75
C TYR A 226 -65.48 -27.87 -11.88
N THR A 227 -65.60 -26.68 -11.26
CA THR A 227 -66.80 -26.33 -10.50
C THR A 227 -67.99 -26.07 -11.43
N CYS A 228 -67.78 -25.41 -12.57
CA CYS A 228 -68.79 -25.12 -13.57
C CYS A 228 -69.32 -26.43 -14.26
N LEU A 229 -68.40 -27.37 -14.54
CA LEU A 229 -68.80 -28.66 -15.16
C LEU A 229 -69.74 -29.47 -14.29
N LEU A 230 -69.65 -29.39 -12.98
CA LEU A 230 -70.56 -30.08 -12.06
C LEU A 230 -71.99 -29.51 -12.09
N TYR A 231 -72.20 -28.26 -12.40
CA TYR A 231 -73.52 -27.62 -12.49
C TYR A 231 -74.19 -27.82 -13.85
N THR A 232 -73.49 -28.30 -14.89
CA THR A 232 -74.00 -28.48 -16.22
C THR A 232 -74.29 -29.97 -16.54
N SER A 233 -74.06 -30.87 -15.56
CA SER A 233 -74.24 -32.34 -15.74
C SER A 233 -75.51 -32.93 -15.08
N ASP A 234 -76.47 -32.09 -14.63
CA ASP A 234 -77.80 -32.46 -14.15
C ASP A 234 -78.90 -32.28 -15.20
#